data_b2ef5caa7d27103db2bc39a44a2d6d00
#
_entry.id   b2ef5caa7d27103db2bc39a44a2d6d00
#
_cell.length_a   1.000
_cell.length_b   1.000
_cell.length_c   1.000
_cell.angle_alpha   90.00
_cell.angle_beta   90.00
_cell.angle_gamma   90.00
#
_symmetry.space_group_name_H-M   'P 1'
#
loop_
_entity.id
_entity.type
_entity.pdbx_description
1 polymer ?
#
loop_
_entity_poly.entity_id
_entity_poly.type
_entity_poly.pdbx_seq_one_letter_code
_entity_poly.pdbx_strand_id
1 'polypeptide(L)' 'MVYVFLAEGFEEIEAVTVIDVLRRSGTEVMSVGIGGKSIKGARGITVCADTDDSSAALDDKLEM' A
#
# COMPACT_ATOMS: atom_id res chain seq x y z
N MET A 1 7.56 3.52 10.73
CA MET A 1 6.40 3.37 9.84
C MET A 1 6.87 3.10 8.43
N VAL A 2 6.36 2.05 7.83
CA VAL A 2 6.68 1.69 6.45
C VAL A 2 5.46 2.00 5.58
N TYR A 3 5.67 2.68 4.47
CA TYR A 3 4.61 2.94 3.51
C TYR A 3 4.77 2.02 2.31
N VAL A 4 3.67 1.40 1.91
CA VAL A 4 3.65 0.58 0.70
C VAL A 4 2.71 1.25 -0.28
N PHE A 5 3.25 1.70 -1.40
CA PHE A 5 2.47 2.43 -2.39
C PHE A 5 1.88 1.46 -3.40
N LEU A 6 0.59 1.61 -3.64
CA LEU A 6 -0.14 0.77 -4.58
C LEU A 6 -0.62 1.63 -5.74
N ALA A 7 -0.10 1.35 -6.92
CA ALA A 7 -0.54 2.00 -8.15
C ALA A 7 -1.29 0.97 -8.98
N GLU A 8 -2.16 1.46 -9.86
CA GLU A 8 -2.93 0.56 -10.73
C GLU A 8 -1.99 -0.35 -11.50
N GLY A 9 -2.32 -1.65 -11.53
CA GLY A 9 -1.47 -2.65 -12.18
C GLY A 9 -0.45 -3.29 -11.26
N PHE A 10 -0.51 -3.00 -9.97
CA PHE A 10 0.44 -3.61 -9.03
C PHE A 10 0.24 -5.13 -8.96
N GLU A 11 1.29 -5.84 -8.54
CA GLU A 11 1.20 -7.30 -8.39
C GLU A 11 0.59 -7.61 -7.03
N GLU A 12 -0.64 -8.14 -7.06
CA GLU A 12 -1.41 -8.35 -5.83
C GLU A 12 -0.69 -9.22 -4.83
N ILE A 13 -0.18 -10.37 -5.30
CA ILE A 13 0.42 -11.30 -4.36
C ILE A 13 1.68 -10.72 -3.72
N GLU A 14 2.45 -9.97 -4.48
CA GLU A 14 3.68 -9.39 -3.94
C GLU A 14 3.39 -8.29 -2.93
N ALA A 15 2.49 -7.37 -3.30
CA ALA A 15 2.20 -6.24 -2.44
C ALA A 15 1.51 -6.68 -1.15
N VAL A 16 0.49 -7.52 -1.27
CA VAL A 16 -0.27 -7.95 -0.10
C VAL A 16 0.57 -8.81 0.81
N THR A 17 1.42 -9.67 0.23
CA THR A 17 2.30 -10.52 1.02
C THR A 17 3.28 -9.69 1.84
N VAL A 18 3.87 -8.66 1.23
CA VAL A 18 4.80 -7.80 1.94
C VAL A 18 4.11 -7.11 3.12
N ILE A 19 2.92 -6.57 2.89
CA ILE A 19 2.16 -5.91 3.94
C ILE A 19 1.84 -6.89 5.05
N ASP A 20 1.38 -8.09 4.69
CA ASP A 20 1.00 -9.10 5.66
C ASP A 20 2.18 -9.54 6.51
N VAL A 21 3.30 -9.85 5.87
CA VAL A 21 4.49 -10.31 6.58
C VAL A 21 5.01 -9.23 7.53
N LEU A 22 5.06 -8.00 7.06
CA LEU A 22 5.54 -6.91 7.90
C LEU A 22 4.64 -6.69 9.11
N ARG A 23 3.33 -6.75 8.91
CA ARG A 23 2.39 -6.57 10.02
C ARG A 23 2.49 -7.70 11.03
N ARG A 24 2.70 -8.93 10.55
CA ARG A 24 2.86 -10.07 11.45
C ARG A 24 4.09 -9.94 12.31
N SER A 25 5.11 -9.27 11.82
CA SER A 25 6.34 -9.08 12.58
C SER A 25 6.27 -7.90 13.54
N GLY A 26 5.14 -7.21 13.60
CA GLY A 26 4.96 -6.09 14.50
C GLY A 26 5.35 -4.75 13.91
N THR A 27 5.67 -4.71 12.62
CA THR A 27 6.04 -3.47 11.96
C THR A 27 4.79 -2.67 11.61
N GLU A 28 4.82 -1.37 11.88
CA GLU A 28 3.74 -0.49 11.45
C GLU A 28 3.83 -0.26 9.95
N VAL A 29 2.77 -0.64 9.24
CA VAL A 29 2.73 -0.54 7.78
C VAL A 29 1.44 0.14 7.37
N MET A 30 1.54 1.08 6.44
CA MET A 30 0.37 1.74 5.87
C MET A 30 0.43 1.62 4.36
N SER A 31 -0.65 1.11 3.78
CA SER A 31 -0.76 1.06 2.33
C SER A 31 -1.31 2.39 1.83
N VAL A 32 -0.74 2.90 0.74
CA VAL A 32 -1.09 4.20 0.19
C VAL A 32 -1.47 4.00 -1.28
N GLY A 33 -2.72 4.31 -1.61
CA GLY A 33 -3.17 4.19 -2.99
C GLY A 33 -2.80 5.43 -3.78
N ILE A 34 -2.28 5.23 -4.97
CA ILE A 34 -1.94 6.31 -5.88
C ILE A 34 -3.16 6.61 -6.74
N GLY A 35 -3.71 7.82 -6.58
CA GLY A 35 -4.89 8.23 -7.33
C GLY A 35 -6.19 7.88 -6.66
N GLY A 36 -6.16 7.29 -5.45
CA GLY A 36 -7.36 6.91 -4.71
C GLY A 36 -7.08 5.72 -3.85
N LYS A 37 -8.06 5.35 -3.04
CA LYS A 37 -7.90 4.21 -2.13
C LYS A 37 -8.17 2.87 -2.81
N SER A 38 -9.04 2.84 -3.80
CA SER A 38 -9.38 1.60 -4.49
C SER A 38 -8.43 1.42 -5.66
N ILE A 39 -7.53 0.46 -5.54
CA ILE A 39 -6.49 0.24 -6.54
C ILE A 39 -6.67 -1.14 -7.15
N LYS A 40 -6.75 -1.19 -8.47
CA LYS A 40 -6.91 -2.45 -9.17
C LYS A 40 -5.55 -3.00 -9.56
N GLY A 41 -5.28 -4.21 -9.14
CA GLY A 41 -4.01 -4.85 -9.44
C GLY A 41 -3.96 -5.47 -10.83
N ALA A 42 -2.81 -6.05 -11.16
CA ALA A 42 -2.55 -6.60 -12.48
C ALA A 42 -3.48 -7.76 -12.83
N ARG A 43 -3.95 -8.48 -11.82
CA ARG A 43 -4.85 -9.63 -12.03
C ARG A 43 -6.32 -9.26 -11.86
N GLY A 44 -6.62 -7.97 -11.76
CA GLY A 44 -8.00 -7.51 -11.67
C GLY A 44 -8.59 -7.49 -10.29
N ILE A 45 -7.80 -7.75 -9.26
CA ILE A 45 -8.28 -7.70 -7.89
C ILE A 45 -8.15 -6.28 -7.38
N THR A 46 -9.26 -5.74 -6.89
CA THR A 46 -9.26 -4.39 -6.34
C THR A 46 -8.96 -4.45 -4.85
N VAL A 47 -7.98 -3.70 -4.43
CA VAL A 47 -7.57 -3.61 -3.03
C VAL A 47 -7.86 -2.21 -2.52
N CYS A 48 -8.42 -2.14 -1.31
CA CYS A 48 -8.67 -0.87 -0.66
C CYS A 48 -7.48 -0.55 0.22
N ALA A 49 -6.73 0.48 -0.16
CA ALA A 49 -5.57 0.91 0.62
C ALA A 49 -6.01 1.62 1.90
N ASP A 50 -5.11 1.72 2.87
CA ASP A 50 -5.41 2.39 4.12
C ASP A 50 -5.68 3.87 3.91
N THR A 51 -4.94 4.48 2.98
CA THR A 51 -5.10 5.89 2.65
C THR A 51 -4.71 6.09 1.19
N ASP A 52 -4.81 7.31 0.70
CA ASP A 52 -4.37 7.62 -0.65
C ASP A 52 -3.29 8.70 -0.61
N ASP A 53 -2.71 8.96 -1.77
CA ASP A 53 -1.58 9.87 -1.86
C ASP A 53 -1.97 11.33 -1.60
N SER A 54 -3.24 11.67 -1.78
CA SER A 54 -3.68 13.04 -1.53
C SER A 54 -4.00 13.26 -0.04
N SER A 55 -4.31 12.21 0.68
CA SER A 55 -4.68 12.31 2.09
C SER A 55 -3.54 11.96 3.02
N ALA A 56 -2.55 11.23 2.55
CA ALA A 56 -1.46 10.77 3.38
C ALA A 56 -0.52 11.91 3.73
N ALA A 57 -0.09 11.95 4.97
CA ALA A 57 0.92 12.90 5.39
C ALA A 57 2.28 12.33 5.03
N LEU A 58 2.61 12.40 3.77
CA LEU A 58 3.85 11.84 3.26
C LEU A 58 4.97 12.85 3.47
N ASP A 59 5.53 12.81 4.65
CA ASP A 59 6.64 13.68 4.95
C ASP A 59 7.95 12.91 4.76
N ASP A 60 8.98 13.31 5.46
CA ASP A 60 10.29 12.73 5.32
C ASP A 60 10.43 11.38 6.02
N LYS A 61 9.35 10.81 6.51
CA LYS A 61 9.39 9.49 7.13
C LYS A 61 9.06 8.37 6.15
N LEU A 62 8.99 8.69 4.90
CA LEU A 62 8.75 7.71 3.84
C LEU A 62 9.94 6.75 3.77
N GLU A 63 9.64 5.45 3.78
CA GLU A 63 10.67 4.42 3.85
C GLU A 63 10.63 3.41 2.73
N MET A 64 9.79 3.63 1.75
CA MET A 64 9.71 2.66 0.64
C MET A 64 10.67 3.00 -0.46
#